data_d6804569c3829348b7b7e10053095019
#
_entry.id   d6804569c3829348b7b7e10053095019
#
_cell.length_a   1.000
_cell.length_b   1.000
_cell.length_c   1.000
_cell.angle_alpha   90.00
_cell.angle_beta   90.00
_cell.angle_gamma   90.00
#
_symmetry.space_group_name_H-M   'P 1'
#
loop_
_entity.id
_entity.type
_entity.pdbx_description
1 polymer ?
#
loop_
_entity_poly.entity_id
_entity_poly.type
_entity_poly.pdbx_seq_one_letter_code
_entity_poly.pdbx_strand_id
1 'polypeptide(L)'
;AFIRTLHLTDDHVIAPEHSHLFAAMGAAMNLPADPKAEVLGAPKDVPVMDISDLEKKLRSGIKLDTEIKRLDPLFNSQEEYDEFLKEHAKSNVRTGDLKTYSGNCYLGIDAGSTTTKIALVGEDGSLLYKFYENNNGSPLATSIKSIKELKELMPKTARIVYSCSTGYG
;
A
#
# COMPACT_ATOMS: atom_id res chain seq x y z
N ALA A 1 4.78 10.36 17.86
CA ALA A 1 5.17 9.01 18.32
C ALA A 1 6.65 8.96 18.69
N PHE A 2 7.60 9.20 17.77
CA PHE A 2 9.06 9.05 17.95
C PHE A 2 9.63 9.83 19.16
N ILE A 3 9.33 11.14 19.24
CA ILE A 3 9.77 12.02 20.34
C ILE A 3 9.32 11.47 21.69
N ARG A 4 8.05 11.04 21.79
CA ARG A 4 7.47 10.49 23.02
C ARG A 4 8.09 9.14 23.40
N THR A 5 8.34 8.28 22.42
CA THR A 5 8.93 6.95 22.66
C THR A 5 10.37 7.03 23.15
N LEU A 6 11.15 7.98 22.62
CA LEU A 6 12.53 8.20 23.01
C LEU A 6 12.70 9.19 24.16
N HIS A 7 11.60 9.70 24.72
CA HIS A 7 11.61 10.69 25.82
C HIS A 7 12.48 11.92 25.51
N LEU A 8 12.43 12.40 24.24
CA LEU A 8 13.23 13.57 23.84
C LEU A 8 12.56 14.85 24.36
N THR A 9 13.40 15.78 24.81
CA THR A 9 13.02 17.13 25.22
C THR A 9 13.14 18.11 24.04
N ASP A 10 12.53 19.29 24.12
CA ASP A 10 12.47 20.24 23.00
C ASP A 10 13.86 20.69 22.50
N ASP A 11 14.86 20.71 23.37
CA ASP A 11 16.26 21.01 23.05
C ASP A 11 16.96 19.89 22.24
N HIS A 12 16.40 18.70 22.22
CA HIS A 12 16.87 17.57 21.41
C HIS A 12 16.06 17.35 20.14
N VAL A 13 15.08 18.20 19.86
CA VAL A 13 14.17 18.05 18.72
C VAL A 13 14.22 19.27 17.83
N ILE A 14 14.62 19.06 16.59
CA ILE A 14 14.54 20.07 15.54
C ILE A 14 13.41 19.65 14.59
N ALA A 15 12.29 20.36 14.62
CA ALA A 15 11.15 20.14 13.73
C ALA A 15 10.85 21.43 12.94
N PRO A 16 11.65 21.73 11.90
CA PRO A 16 11.45 22.93 11.10
C PRO A 16 10.11 22.92 10.38
N GLU A 17 9.56 24.11 10.20
CA GLU A 17 8.46 24.31 9.26
C GLU A 17 8.87 23.77 7.88
N HIS A 18 7.94 23.14 7.17
CA HIS A 18 8.17 22.53 5.86
C HIS A 18 9.16 21.36 5.81
N SER A 19 9.50 20.71 6.94
CA SER A 19 10.42 19.57 6.98
C SER A 19 10.04 18.43 6.01
N HIS A 20 8.76 18.27 5.70
CA HIS A 20 8.25 17.32 4.70
C HIS A 20 8.69 17.61 3.27
N LEU A 21 9.18 18.83 2.99
CA LEU A 21 9.70 19.25 1.68
C LEU A 21 11.24 19.13 1.59
N PHE A 22 11.93 18.76 2.65
CA PHE A 22 13.41 18.82 2.68
C PHE A 22 14.07 17.94 1.63
N ALA A 23 13.49 16.79 1.28
CA ALA A 23 14.02 15.95 0.21
C ALA A 23 13.93 16.66 -1.17
N ALA A 24 12.82 17.32 -1.45
CA ALA A 24 12.64 18.08 -2.68
C ALA A 24 13.52 19.35 -2.71
N MET A 25 13.62 20.04 -1.57
CA MET A 25 14.50 21.20 -1.43
C MET A 25 15.97 20.79 -1.63
N GLY A 26 16.42 19.70 -1.03
CA GLY A 26 17.77 19.17 -1.21
C GLY A 26 18.04 18.79 -2.66
N ALA A 27 17.11 18.20 -3.36
CA ALA A 27 17.22 17.91 -4.78
C ALA A 27 17.38 19.20 -5.61
N ALA A 28 16.60 20.24 -5.32
CA ALA A 28 16.69 21.53 -6.00
C ALA A 28 18.01 22.26 -5.70
N MET A 29 18.52 22.17 -4.47
CA MET A 29 19.78 22.81 -4.06
C MET A 29 21.02 22.09 -4.60
N ASN A 30 20.93 20.83 -4.98
CA ASN A 30 22.02 20.08 -5.60
C ASN A 30 22.24 20.40 -7.09
N LEU A 31 21.39 21.24 -7.67
CA LEU A 31 21.65 21.77 -9.01
C LEU A 31 22.76 22.81 -8.91
N PRO A 32 23.82 22.72 -9.73
CA PRO A 32 24.88 23.72 -9.73
C PRO A 32 24.27 25.09 -10.10
N ALA A 33 24.61 26.11 -9.32
CA ALA A 33 24.27 27.50 -9.64
C ALA A 33 24.89 27.95 -10.98
N ASP A 34 26.01 27.33 -11.37
CA ASP A 34 26.64 27.48 -12.69
C ASP A 34 26.35 26.17 -13.50
N PRO A 35 25.68 26.28 -14.67
CA PRO A 35 25.45 25.12 -15.54
C PRO A 35 26.72 24.41 -16.00
N LYS A 36 27.91 25.04 -15.83
CA LYS A 36 29.22 24.51 -16.16
C LYS A 36 29.94 23.88 -14.98
N ALA A 37 29.39 23.97 -13.77
CA ALA A 37 29.99 23.37 -12.60
C ALA A 37 29.90 21.84 -12.67
N GLU A 38 31.02 21.16 -12.47
CA GLU A 38 31.03 19.70 -12.35
C GLU A 38 30.39 19.29 -11.00
N VAL A 39 29.20 18.70 -11.04
CA VAL A 39 28.61 18.02 -9.90
C VAL A 39 29.06 16.58 -9.93
N LEU A 40 29.66 16.10 -8.83
CA LEU A 40 30.14 14.73 -8.71
C LEU A 40 29.00 13.75 -8.97
N GLY A 41 29.06 13.02 -10.08
CA GLY A 41 28.03 12.05 -10.48
C GLY A 41 26.88 12.59 -11.35
N ALA A 42 26.84 13.88 -11.67
CA ALA A 42 25.89 14.42 -12.62
C ALA A 42 26.34 14.18 -14.07
N PRO A 43 25.43 13.93 -15.02
CA PRO A 43 25.75 13.89 -16.43
C PRO A 43 26.33 15.25 -16.87
N LYS A 44 27.44 15.24 -17.62
CA LYS A 44 28.15 16.46 -18.04
C LYS A 44 27.33 17.43 -18.91
N ASP A 45 26.22 16.96 -19.46
CA ASP A 45 25.34 17.70 -20.36
C ASP A 45 23.87 17.60 -19.88
N VAL A 46 23.56 18.26 -18.76
CA VAL A 46 22.15 18.45 -18.40
C VAL A 46 21.64 19.67 -19.16
N PRO A 47 20.86 19.51 -20.23
CA PRO A 47 20.31 20.66 -20.94
C PRO A 47 19.36 21.42 -20.03
N VAL A 48 19.56 22.75 -19.92
CA VAL A 48 18.58 23.62 -19.27
C VAL A 48 17.29 23.53 -20.10
N MET A 49 16.24 23.01 -19.50
CA MET A 49 14.95 22.83 -20.16
C MET A 49 13.96 23.87 -19.64
N ASP A 50 13.32 24.56 -20.57
CA ASP A 50 12.19 25.44 -20.21
C ASP A 50 11.01 24.60 -19.71
N ILE A 51 10.24 25.16 -18.77
CA ILE A 51 9.03 24.51 -18.24
C ILE A 51 8.05 24.12 -19.36
N SER A 52 7.93 24.98 -20.39
CA SER A 52 7.07 24.70 -21.53
C SER A 52 7.54 23.48 -22.36
N ASP A 53 8.85 23.25 -22.44
CA ASP A 53 9.42 22.10 -23.12
C ASP A 53 9.30 20.83 -22.29
N LEU A 54 9.43 20.95 -20.95
CA LEU A 54 9.14 19.85 -20.05
C LEU A 54 7.66 19.43 -20.16
N GLU A 55 6.73 20.38 -20.19
CA GLU A 55 5.30 20.07 -20.35
C GLU A 55 5.02 19.36 -21.69
N LYS A 56 5.61 19.84 -22.81
CA LYS A 56 5.49 19.18 -24.11
C LYS A 56 6.01 17.75 -24.06
N LYS A 57 7.18 17.51 -23.44
CA LYS A 57 7.75 16.17 -23.30
C LYS A 57 6.87 15.25 -22.46
N LEU A 58 6.33 15.74 -21.35
CA LEU A 58 5.41 14.95 -20.51
C LEU A 58 4.14 14.57 -21.28
N ARG A 59 3.57 15.51 -22.05
CA ARG A 59 2.37 15.27 -22.89
C ARG A 59 2.65 14.32 -24.07
N SER A 60 3.82 14.40 -24.68
CA SER A 60 4.20 13.54 -25.81
C SER A 60 4.66 12.12 -25.39
N GLY A 61 4.82 11.89 -24.10
CA GLY A 61 5.41 10.69 -23.53
C GLY A 61 6.94 10.70 -23.57
N ILE A 62 7.56 10.23 -22.52
CA ILE A 62 9.02 10.10 -22.45
C ILE A 62 9.39 8.79 -23.14
N LYS A 63 9.99 8.89 -24.33
CA LYS A 63 10.69 7.73 -24.91
C LYS A 63 12.02 7.59 -24.18
N LEU A 64 12.11 6.61 -23.30
CA LEU A 64 13.40 6.22 -22.72
C LEU A 64 14.16 5.42 -23.76
N ASP A 65 15.26 5.98 -24.29
CA ASP A 65 16.17 5.28 -25.20
C ASP A 65 16.97 4.17 -24.51
N THR A 66 16.89 4.09 -23.18
CA THR A 66 17.39 2.95 -22.44
C THR A 66 16.35 1.84 -22.51
N GLU A 67 16.54 0.93 -23.41
CA GLU A 67 15.72 -0.28 -23.53
C GLU A 67 15.89 -1.10 -22.25
N ILE A 68 15.01 -0.85 -21.29
CA ILE A 68 14.82 -1.78 -20.18
C ILE A 68 14.35 -3.06 -20.84
N LYS A 69 15.17 -4.12 -20.81
CA LYS A 69 14.78 -5.43 -21.28
C LYS A 69 13.47 -5.81 -20.62
N ARG A 70 12.39 -5.63 -21.36
CA ARG A 70 11.05 -5.98 -20.86
C ARG A 70 10.96 -7.48 -20.82
N LEU A 71 10.34 -8.00 -19.77
CA LEU A 71 9.91 -9.38 -19.74
C LEU A 71 8.85 -9.57 -20.85
N ASP A 72 8.76 -10.77 -21.35
CA ASP A 72 7.69 -11.14 -22.27
C ASP A 72 6.32 -10.87 -21.59
N PRO A 73 5.27 -10.55 -22.36
CA PRO A 73 3.93 -10.43 -21.81
C PRO A 73 3.54 -11.69 -21.03
N LEU A 74 2.84 -11.52 -19.94
CA LEU A 74 2.40 -12.65 -19.11
C LEU A 74 1.49 -13.60 -19.91
N PHE A 75 0.70 -13.05 -20.83
CA PHE A 75 -0.15 -13.78 -21.76
C PHE A 75 0.08 -13.27 -23.18
N ASN A 76 0.21 -14.18 -24.13
CA ASN A 76 0.43 -13.84 -25.53
C ASN A 76 -0.88 -13.67 -26.30
N SER A 77 -1.98 -14.18 -25.76
CA SER A 77 -3.29 -14.07 -26.37
C SER A 77 -4.42 -13.96 -25.33
N GLN A 78 -5.60 -13.58 -25.79
CA GLN A 78 -6.80 -13.54 -24.94
C GLN A 78 -7.21 -14.94 -24.48
N GLU A 79 -7.01 -15.95 -25.32
CA GLU A 79 -7.31 -17.35 -25.04
C GLU A 79 -6.46 -17.87 -23.86
N GLU A 80 -5.17 -17.59 -23.83
CA GLU A 80 -4.27 -17.93 -22.70
C GLU A 80 -4.75 -17.27 -21.40
N TYR A 81 -5.15 -16.00 -21.46
CA TYR A 81 -5.71 -15.31 -20.31
C TYR A 81 -7.01 -15.93 -19.80
N ASP A 82 -7.91 -16.26 -20.71
CA ASP A 82 -9.18 -16.90 -20.38
C ASP A 82 -9.01 -18.30 -19.78
N GLU A 83 -8.02 -19.05 -20.27
CA GLU A 83 -7.65 -20.35 -19.72
C GLU A 83 -7.06 -20.21 -18.31
N PHE A 84 -6.16 -19.25 -18.11
CA PHE A 84 -5.65 -18.89 -16.78
C PHE A 84 -6.79 -18.57 -15.81
N LEU A 85 -7.76 -17.75 -16.22
CA LEU A 85 -8.89 -17.41 -15.36
C LEU A 85 -9.75 -18.65 -15.02
N LYS A 86 -9.98 -19.56 -15.98
CA LYS A 86 -10.72 -20.80 -15.73
C LYS A 86 -10.03 -21.71 -14.73
N GLU A 87 -8.69 -21.87 -14.84
CA GLU A 87 -7.92 -22.67 -13.90
C GLU A 87 -7.94 -22.06 -12.51
N HIS A 88 -7.75 -20.73 -12.39
CA HIS A 88 -7.75 -20.03 -11.11
C HIS A 88 -9.12 -19.99 -10.46
N ALA A 89 -10.19 -19.97 -11.25
CA ALA A 89 -11.57 -20.03 -10.73
C ALA A 89 -11.88 -21.35 -9.98
N LYS A 90 -11.10 -22.40 -10.20
CA LYS A 90 -11.22 -23.67 -9.45
C LYS A 90 -10.68 -23.58 -8.02
N SER A 91 -9.82 -22.61 -7.74
CA SER A 91 -9.14 -22.39 -6.44
C SER A 91 -9.86 -21.34 -5.58
N ASN A 92 -11.19 -21.37 -5.54
CA ASN A 92 -11.96 -20.43 -4.76
C ASN A 92 -11.94 -20.76 -3.27
N VAL A 93 -11.87 -19.73 -2.44
CA VAL A 93 -12.11 -19.85 -1.00
C VAL A 93 -13.58 -20.16 -0.78
N ARG A 94 -13.88 -21.22 -0.02
CA ARG A 94 -15.24 -21.53 0.39
C ARG A 94 -15.79 -20.37 1.24
N THR A 95 -16.96 -19.86 0.90
CA THR A 95 -17.62 -18.79 1.64
C THR A 95 -18.85 -19.33 2.36
N GLY A 96 -19.13 -18.80 3.55
CA GLY A 96 -20.33 -19.07 4.32
C GLY A 96 -21.13 -17.81 4.60
N ASP A 97 -22.36 -17.96 5.03
CA ASP A 97 -23.21 -16.83 5.44
C ASP A 97 -23.07 -16.60 6.95
N LEU A 98 -22.45 -15.50 7.32
CA LEU A 98 -22.27 -15.12 8.73
C LEU A 98 -23.59 -15.02 9.49
N LYS A 99 -24.65 -14.54 8.86
CA LYS A 99 -25.96 -14.30 9.52
C LYS A 99 -26.61 -15.58 10.03
N THR A 100 -26.37 -16.69 9.33
CA THR A 100 -26.94 -18.01 9.66
C THR A 100 -25.93 -18.92 10.34
N TYR A 101 -24.67 -18.49 10.48
CA TYR A 101 -23.61 -19.30 11.04
C TYR A 101 -23.80 -19.58 12.54
N SER A 102 -23.50 -20.79 12.93
CA SER A 102 -23.50 -21.22 14.34
C SER A 102 -22.21 -22.01 14.61
N GLY A 103 -21.47 -21.63 15.63
CA GLY A 103 -20.24 -22.30 16.02
C GLY A 103 -19.07 -21.34 16.28
N ASN A 104 -17.89 -21.92 16.43
CA ASN A 104 -16.68 -21.18 16.68
C ASN A 104 -16.11 -20.55 15.40
N CYS A 105 -15.53 -19.38 15.56
CA CYS A 105 -14.89 -18.62 14.49
C CYS A 105 -13.49 -18.18 14.88
N TYR A 106 -12.67 -17.94 13.88
CA TYR A 106 -11.29 -17.48 13.99
C TYR A 106 -11.15 -16.13 13.27
N LEU A 107 -10.63 -15.13 13.98
CA LEU A 107 -10.46 -13.77 13.46
C LEU A 107 -9.02 -13.52 13.07
N GLY A 108 -8.78 -13.18 11.80
CA GLY A 108 -7.48 -12.73 11.30
C GLY A 108 -7.50 -11.25 10.98
N ILE A 109 -6.45 -10.52 11.38
CA ILE A 109 -6.27 -9.09 11.10
C ILE A 109 -4.89 -8.90 10.47
N ASP A 110 -4.84 -8.34 9.26
CA ASP A 110 -3.62 -7.85 8.62
C ASP A 110 -3.66 -6.34 8.57
N ALA A 111 -2.98 -5.70 9.52
CA ALA A 111 -2.87 -4.25 9.63
C ALA A 111 -1.57 -3.77 8.95
N GLY A 112 -1.59 -3.58 7.65
CA GLY A 112 -0.46 -3.08 6.88
C GLY A 112 -0.29 -1.56 6.99
N SER A 113 0.77 -1.02 6.42
CA SER A 113 1.03 0.43 6.39
C SER A 113 0.00 1.21 5.57
N THR A 114 -0.51 0.63 4.49
CA THR A 114 -1.42 1.29 3.54
C THR A 114 -2.86 0.79 3.68
N THR A 115 -3.05 -0.49 3.90
CA THR A 115 -4.36 -1.14 3.91
C THR A 115 -4.52 -2.07 5.10
N THR A 116 -5.74 -2.19 5.60
CA THR A 116 -6.12 -3.21 6.59
C THR A 116 -7.05 -4.23 5.95
N LYS A 117 -6.79 -5.52 6.25
CA LYS A 117 -7.66 -6.63 5.86
C LYS A 117 -8.08 -7.37 7.11
N ILE A 118 -9.33 -7.79 7.15
CA ILE A 118 -9.87 -8.62 8.23
C ILE A 118 -10.66 -9.77 7.62
N ALA A 119 -10.45 -10.96 8.17
CA ALA A 119 -11.17 -12.15 7.80
C ALA A 119 -11.72 -12.84 9.04
N LEU A 120 -12.98 -13.28 8.98
CA LEU A 120 -13.56 -14.21 9.95
C LEU A 120 -13.78 -15.55 9.25
N VAL A 121 -13.22 -16.60 9.83
CA VAL A 121 -13.25 -17.95 9.27
C VAL A 121 -13.98 -18.87 10.24
N GLY A 122 -14.89 -19.70 9.74
CA GLY A 122 -15.56 -20.73 10.51
C GLY A 122 -14.69 -21.95 10.77
N GLU A 123 -15.10 -22.83 11.68
CA GLU A 123 -14.40 -24.08 11.99
C GLU A 123 -14.27 -25.02 10.78
N ASP A 124 -15.18 -24.89 9.83
CA ASP A 124 -15.18 -25.64 8.57
C ASP A 124 -14.26 -25.04 7.51
N GLY A 125 -13.54 -23.95 7.82
CA GLY A 125 -12.66 -23.22 6.92
C GLY A 125 -13.38 -22.28 5.96
N SER A 126 -14.67 -22.05 6.12
CA SER A 126 -15.41 -21.10 5.29
C SER A 126 -15.12 -19.65 5.70
N LEU A 127 -14.95 -18.77 4.72
CA LEU A 127 -14.84 -17.34 4.92
C LEU A 127 -16.24 -16.75 5.19
N LEU A 128 -16.46 -16.29 6.42
CA LEU A 128 -17.75 -15.78 6.88
C LEU A 128 -17.86 -14.25 6.76
N TYR A 129 -16.73 -13.55 6.91
CA TYR A 129 -16.64 -12.09 6.77
C TYR A 129 -15.30 -11.72 6.20
N LYS A 130 -15.29 -10.70 5.36
CA LYS A 130 -14.09 -10.09 4.80
C LYS A 130 -14.20 -8.58 4.81
N PHE A 131 -13.09 -7.94 5.12
CA PHE A 131 -12.95 -6.49 5.06
C PHE A 131 -11.62 -6.15 4.41
N TYR A 132 -11.61 -5.12 3.57
CA TYR A 132 -10.42 -4.58 2.93
C TYR A 132 -10.62 -3.08 2.72
N GLU A 133 -9.79 -2.25 3.36
CA GLU A 133 -9.89 -0.80 3.23
C GLU A 133 -8.52 -0.13 3.35
N ASN A 134 -8.41 1.07 2.76
CA ASN A 134 -7.24 1.92 2.93
C ASN A 134 -7.21 2.50 4.35
N ASN A 135 -6.03 2.55 4.95
CA ASN A 135 -5.85 3.02 6.32
C ASN A 135 -5.96 4.53 6.49
N ASN A 136 -5.83 5.30 5.41
CA ASN A 136 -5.78 6.77 5.47
C ASN A 136 -4.84 7.30 6.57
N GLY A 137 -3.69 6.62 6.74
CA GLY A 137 -2.68 6.94 7.75
C GLY A 137 -2.91 6.34 9.15
N SER A 138 -4.01 5.61 9.40
CA SER A 138 -4.29 5.02 10.71
C SER A 138 -4.81 3.58 10.63
N PRO A 139 -3.92 2.57 10.58
CA PRO A 139 -4.30 1.15 10.60
C PRO A 139 -5.17 0.79 11.81
N LEU A 140 -4.87 1.37 12.97
CA LEU A 140 -5.64 1.13 14.20
C LEU A 140 -7.08 1.60 14.09
N ALA A 141 -7.32 2.81 13.56
CA ALA A 141 -8.67 3.34 13.39
C ALA A 141 -9.49 2.49 12.41
N THR A 142 -8.86 2.06 11.30
CA THR A 142 -9.48 1.18 10.30
C THR A 142 -9.81 -0.19 10.88
N SER A 143 -8.92 -0.78 11.69
CA SER A 143 -9.17 -2.04 12.38
C SER A 143 -10.34 -1.93 13.37
N ILE A 144 -10.37 -0.87 14.19
CA ILE A 144 -11.47 -0.63 15.15
C ILE A 144 -12.80 -0.48 14.42
N LYS A 145 -12.84 0.26 13.32
CA LYS A 145 -14.03 0.41 12.47
C LYS A 145 -14.57 -0.94 12.04
N SER A 146 -13.72 -1.75 11.42
CA SER A 146 -14.11 -3.06 10.91
C SER A 146 -14.55 -4.04 12.02
N ILE A 147 -13.88 -4.04 13.18
CA ILE A 147 -14.29 -4.88 14.30
C ILE A 147 -15.67 -4.47 14.84
N LYS A 148 -15.97 -3.17 14.87
CA LYS A 148 -17.31 -2.68 15.26
C LYS A 148 -18.38 -3.14 14.27
N GLU A 149 -18.13 -3.00 12.96
CA GLU A 149 -19.01 -3.49 11.91
C GLU A 149 -19.24 -5.00 12.01
N LEU A 150 -18.16 -5.76 12.19
CA LEU A 150 -18.25 -7.21 12.40
C LEU A 150 -19.11 -7.56 13.62
N LYS A 151 -18.93 -6.86 14.73
CA LYS A 151 -19.70 -7.09 15.95
C LYS A 151 -21.19 -6.89 15.74
N GLU A 152 -21.59 -5.91 14.94
CA GLU A 152 -23.00 -5.65 14.60
C GLU A 152 -23.59 -6.74 13.69
N LEU A 153 -22.76 -7.34 12.82
CA LEU A 153 -23.19 -8.37 11.89
C LEU A 153 -23.21 -9.78 12.51
N MET A 154 -22.48 -10.00 13.57
CA MET A 154 -22.34 -11.32 14.20
C MET A 154 -23.64 -11.79 14.87
N PRO A 155 -24.15 -12.98 14.50
CA PRO A 155 -25.26 -13.59 15.22
C PRO A 155 -24.81 -14.08 16.61
N LYS A 156 -25.72 -14.18 17.55
CA LYS A 156 -25.45 -14.70 18.92
C LYS A 156 -24.97 -16.15 18.92
N THR A 157 -25.22 -16.87 17.85
CA THR A 157 -24.81 -18.28 17.64
C THR A 157 -23.37 -18.44 17.19
N ALA A 158 -22.70 -17.38 16.72
CA ALA A 158 -21.31 -17.39 16.31
C ALA A 158 -20.42 -16.83 17.43
N ARG A 159 -19.28 -17.49 17.68
CA ARG A 159 -18.35 -17.10 18.74
C ARG A 159 -16.91 -17.04 18.21
N ILE A 160 -16.26 -15.89 18.33
CA ILE A 160 -14.82 -15.78 18.09
C ILE A 160 -14.07 -16.43 19.27
N VAL A 161 -13.40 -17.52 19.02
CA VAL A 161 -12.63 -18.27 20.04
C VAL A 161 -11.15 -17.99 19.98
N TYR A 162 -10.65 -17.50 18.85
CA TYR A 162 -9.25 -17.13 18.66
C TYR A 162 -9.11 -15.98 17.70
N SER A 163 -8.11 -15.13 17.95
CA SER A 163 -7.75 -14.03 17.05
C SER A 163 -6.24 -13.91 16.91
N CYS A 164 -5.79 -13.52 15.72
CA CYS A 164 -4.39 -13.27 15.42
C CYS A 164 -4.26 -12.01 14.57
N SER A 165 -3.20 -11.25 14.81
CA SER A 165 -2.88 -10.07 14.00
C SER A 165 -1.48 -10.17 13.40
N THR A 166 -1.30 -9.58 12.23
CA THR A 166 -0.05 -9.40 11.51
C THR A 166 -0.02 -8.03 10.85
N GLY A 167 1.10 -7.66 10.25
CA GLY A 167 1.28 -6.40 9.53
C GLY A 167 2.32 -5.50 10.18
N TYR A 168 2.41 -4.28 9.69
CA TYR A 168 3.35 -3.23 10.12
C TYR A 168 2.65 -2.07 10.84
N GLY A 169 1.38 -2.23 11.19
CA GLY A 169 0.58 -1.22 11.89
C GLY A 169 0.63 -1.34 13.40
#